data_91ef74b1cd19da0080baa889af92114b
#
_entry.id   91ef74b1cd19da0080baa889af92114b
#
_cell.length_a   1.000
_cell.length_b   1.000
_cell.length_c   1.000
_cell.angle_alpha   90.00
_cell.angle_beta   90.00
_cell.angle_gamma   90.00
#
_symmetry.space_group_name_H-M   'P 1'
#
loop_
_entity.id
_entity.type
_entity.pdbx_description
1 polymer ?
#
loop_
_entity_poly.entity_id
_entity_poly.type
_entity_poly.pdbx_seq_one_letter_code
_entity_poly.pdbx_strand_id
1 'polypeptide(L)'
;MKANIEDKRKAIMDAALKLFTERGFHGTSTAQISKEAGVATGTLFHYFPTKEDLINNLYFEVKADLSRTMVKDLEPQVNFKDRLKKIWDNLVSWGLDNHNEFLFVGQFCNSPYISNFTREEVMKEYVFLHKLVDDGIKNEEVKELPLELVIAMFYQNSRTLVDVISACGPSCNENKFIDDGFEIVWNGLVKN
;
A
#
# COMPACT_ATOMS: atom_id res chain seq x y z
N MET A 1 -24.25 -20.83 4.67
CA MET A 1 -24.32 -19.86 5.77
C MET A 1 -22.97 -19.16 6.09
N LYS A 2 -21.80 -19.82 5.99
CA LYS A 2 -20.49 -19.17 6.14
C LYS A 2 -20.17 -18.14 5.03
N ALA A 3 -20.47 -18.44 3.77
CA ALA A 3 -20.28 -17.52 2.64
C ALA A 3 -20.92 -16.14 2.87
N ASN A 4 -22.11 -16.11 3.48
CA ASN A 4 -22.85 -14.86 3.73
C ASN A 4 -22.20 -13.93 4.82
N ILE A 5 -21.27 -14.42 5.64
CA ILE A 5 -20.61 -13.64 6.70
C ILE A 5 -19.39 -12.92 6.12
N GLU A 6 -18.53 -13.63 5.38
CA GLU A 6 -17.36 -13.04 4.71
C GLU A 6 -17.78 -12.02 3.64
N ASP A 7 -18.85 -12.32 2.88
CA ASP A 7 -19.39 -11.43 1.86
C ASP A 7 -19.84 -10.08 2.45
N LYS A 8 -20.48 -10.07 3.64
CA LYS A 8 -20.94 -8.83 4.29
C LYS A 8 -19.77 -8.01 4.86
N ARG A 9 -18.79 -8.67 5.48
CA ARG A 9 -17.58 -7.99 5.97
C ARG A 9 -16.84 -7.31 4.84
N LYS A 10 -16.64 -8.04 3.74
CA LYS A 10 -16.01 -7.51 2.54
C LYS A 10 -16.80 -6.33 1.96
N ALA A 11 -18.10 -6.44 1.80
CA ALA A 11 -18.95 -5.35 1.30
C ALA A 11 -18.85 -4.08 2.16
N ILE A 12 -18.76 -4.21 3.49
CA ILE A 12 -18.54 -3.08 4.40
C ILE A 12 -17.16 -2.46 4.18
N MET A 13 -16.12 -3.27 4.02
CA MET A 13 -14.76 -2.80 3.78
C MET A 13 -14.64 -2.07 2.43
N ASP A 14 -15.22 -2.63 1.36
CA ASP A 14 -15.21 -2.03 0.02
C ASP A 14 -15.97 -0.67 0.03
N ALA A 15 -17.11 -0.61 0.69
CA ALA A 15 -17.88 0.63 0.86
C ALA A 15 -17.11 1.68 1.69
N ALA A 16 -16.44 1.23 2.75
CA ALA A 16 -15.63 2.10 3.60
C ALA A 16 -14.42 2.66 2.83
N LEU A 17 -13.70 1.82 2.07
CA LEU A 17 -12.59 2.22 1.22
C LEU A 17 -13.02 3.36 0.29
N LYS A 18 -14.06 3.13 -0.48
CA LYS A 18 -14.62 4.12 -1.41
C LYS A 18 -14.96 5.43 -0.71
N LEU A 19 -15.76 5.37 0.33
CA LEU A 19 -16.26 6.57 1.00
C LEU A 19 -15.17 7.33 1.78
N PHE A 20 -14.23 6.65 2.41
CA PHE A 20 -13.10 7.30 3.08
C PHE A 20 -12.17 7.97 2.07
N THR A 21 -11.93 7.36 0.92
CA THR A 21 -11.10 7.94 -0.14
C THR A 21 -11.77 9.17 -0.75
N GLU A 22 -13.09 9.11 -1.03
CA GLU A 22 -13.83 10.22 -1.64
C GLU A 22 -14.08 11.40 -0.69
N ARG A 23 -14.34 11.15 0.61
CA ARG A 23 -14.89 12.14 1.56
C ARG A 23 -14.07 12.35 2.81
N GLY A 24 -13.02 11.57 2.98
CA GLY A 24 -12.24 11.54 4.20
C GLY A 24 -12.97 10.90 5.39
N PHE A 25 -12.26 10.78 6.51
CA PHE A 25 -12.80 10.14 7.72
C PHE A 25 -14.01 10.89 8.29
N HIS A 26 -13.91 12.20 8.48
CA HIS A 26 -15.00 13.00 9.07
C HIS A 26 -16.21 13.15 8.13
N GLY A 27 -15.99 13.22 6.82
CA GLY A 27 -17.06 13.32 5.83
C GLY A 27 -17.84 12.02 5.62
N THR A 28 -17.45 10.91 6.27
CA THR A 28 -18.05 9.59 6.10
C THR A 28 -18.67 9.12 7.40
N SER A 29 -19.98 8.83 7.42
CA SER A 29 -20.67 8.23 8.56
C SER A 29 -20.83 6.72 8.40
N THR A 30 -20.94 5.98 9.52
CA THR A 30 -21.22 4.53 9.50
C THR A 30 -22.56 4.20 8.85
N ALA A 31 -23.55 5.09 8.95
CA ALA A 31 -24.83 4.94 8.26
C ALA A 31 -24.69 5.02 6.73
N GLN A 32 -23.82 5.91 6.22
CA GLN A 32 -23.52 5.98 4.79
C GLN A 32 -22.78 4.72 4.31
N ILE A 33 -21.79 4.24 5.09
CA ILE A 33 -21.08 2.99 4.77
C ILE A 33 -22.04 1.80 4.74
N SER A 34 -22.90 1.66 5.76
CA SER A 34 -23.90 0.58 5.82
C SER A 34 -24.84 0.60 4.61
N LYS A 35 -25.30 1.80 4.23
CA LYS A 35 -26.19 1.98 3.06
C LYS A 35 -25.46 1.60 1.76
N GLU A 36 -24.24 2.04 1.57
CA GLU A 36 -23.43 1.71 0.39
C GLU A 36 -23.12 0.21 0.32
N ALA A 37 -22.83 -0.43 1.46
CA ALA A 37 -22.58 -1.86 1.57
C ALA A 37 -23.85 -2.72 1.46
N GLY A 38 -25.04 -2.13 1.42
CA GLY A 38 -26.32 -2.88 1.38
C GLY A 38 -26.60 -3.67 2.65
N VAL A 39 -26.11 -3.23 3.82
CA VAL A 39 -26.32 -3.90 5.11
C VAL A 39 -27.02 -3.00 6.13
N ALA A 40 -27.64 -3.60 7.14
CA ALA A 40 -28.16 -2.84 8.26
C ALA A 40 -26.99 -2.27 9.10
N THR A 41 -27.17 -1.08 9.68
CA THR A 41 -26.14 -0.44 10.53
C THR A 41 -25.74 -1.32 11.72
N GLY A 42 -26.66 -2.07 12.31
CA GLY A 42 -26.37 -3.05 13.36
C GLY A 42 -25.44 -4.18 12.87
N THR A 43 -25.52 -4.55 11.59
CA THR A 43 -24.60 -5.53 10.99
C THR A 43 -23.18 -4.95 10.88
N LEU A 44 -23.02 -3.70 10.49
CA LEU A 44 -21.72 -3.03 10.47
C LEU A 44 -21.08 -3.05 11.87
N PHE A 45 -21.82 -2.63 12.90
CA PHE A 45 -21.30 -2.60 14.28
C PHE A 45 -21.03 -3.99 14.87
N HIS A 46 -21.64 -5.03 14.32
CA HIS A 46 -21.30 -6.40 14.68
C HIS A 46 -19.89 -6.80 14.21
N TYR A 47 -19.44 -6.31 13.03
CA TYR A 47 -18.09 -6.58 12.50
C TYR A 47 -17.05 -5.57 12.99
N PHE A 48 -17.43 -4.33 13.11
CA PHE A 48 -16.56 -3.22 13.47
C PHE A 48 -17.25 -2.36 14.53
N PRO A 49 -16.90 -2.56 15.83
CA PRO A 49 -17.57 -1.90 16.95
C PRO A 49 -17.57 -0.37 16.84
N THR A 50 -16.53 0.21 16.24
CA THR A 50 -16.41 1.65 16.00
C THR A 50 -16.00 1.94 14.57
N LYS A 51 -16.12 3.21 14.15
CA LYS A 51 -15.61 3.67 12.84
C LYS A 51 -14.09 3.66 12.79
N GLU A 52 -13.45 3.89 13.93
CA GLU A 52 -12.01 3.79 14.14
C GLU A 52 -11.53 2.35 13.96
N ASP A 53 -12.24 1.34 14.49
CA ASP A 53 -11.93 -0.07 14.26
C ASP A 53 -12.03 -0.40 12.76
N LEU A 54 -13.06 0.10 12.10
CA LEU A 54 -13.23 -0.14 10.65
C LEU A 54 -12.07 0.42 9.83
N ILE A 55 -11.66 1.68 10.06
CA ILE A 55 -10.57 2.28 9.28
C ILE A 55 -9.22 1.62 9.59
N ASN A 56 -8.98 1.20 10.84
CA ASN A 56 -7.74 0.52 11.23
C ASN A 56 -7.65 -0.88 10.62
N ASN A 57 -8.74 -1.65 10.62
CA ASN A 57 -8.81 -2.94 9.93
C ASN A 57 -8.60 -2.78 8.43
N LEU A 58 -9.27 -1.80 7.80
CA LEU A 58 -9.12 -1.51 6.37
C LEU A 58 -7.67 -1.15 6.03
N TYR A 59 -7.05 -0.27 6.82
CA TYR A 59 -5.66 0.13 6.61
C TYR A 59 -4.70 -1.06 6.72
N PHE A 60 -4.89 -1.91 7.73
CA PHE A 60 -4.08 -3.11 7.89
C PHE A 60 -4.24 -4.06 6.70
N GLU A 61 -5.46 -4.37 6.26
CA GLU A 61 -5.71 -5.30 5.15
C GLU A 61 -5.13 -4.80 3.84
N VAL A 62 -5.31 -3.52 3.53
CA VAL A 62 -4.75 -2.90 2.31
C VAL A 62 -3.22 -2.94 2.34
N LYS A 63 -2.61 -2.61 3.48
CA LYS A 63 -1.15 -2.65 3.64
C LYS A 63 -0.58 -4.07 3.60
N ALA A 64 -1.28 -5.04 4.17
CA ALA A 64 -0.88 -6.44 4.13
C ALA A 64 -0.99 -7.02 2.71
N ASP A 65 -2.01 -6.63 1.95
CA ASP A 65 -2.15 -7.02 0.54
C ASP A 65 -1.03 -6.45 -0.33
N LEU A 66 -0.73 -5.16 -0.16
CA LEU A 66 0.40 -4.51 -0.82
C LEU A 66 1.71 -5.23 -0.50
N SER A 67 1.97 -5.52 0.78
CA SER A 67 3.19 -6.22 1.21
C SER A 67 3.36 -7.58 0.54
N ARG A 68 2.29 -8.39 0.52
CA ARG A 68 2.28 -9.70 -0.17
C ARG A 68 2.57 -9.55 -1.66
N THR A 69 1.98 -8.55 -2.30
CA THR A 69 2.19 -8.30 -3.73
C THR A 69 3.63 -7.86 -4.01
N MET A 70 4.22 -7.02 -3.17
CA MET A 70 5.60 -6.56 -3.35
C MET A 70 6.61 -7.71 -3.43
N VAL A 71 6.41 -8.79 -2.69
CA VAL A 71 7.32 -9.94 -2.67
C VAL A 71 6.91 -11.06 -3.61
N LYS A 72 5.84 -10.89 -4.36
CA LYS A 72 5.35 -11.90 -5.30
C LYS A 72 6.39 -12.19 -6.37
N ASP A 73 6.62 -13.49 -6.61
CA ASP A 73 7.57 -13.99 -7.62
C ASP A 73 9.00 -13.45 -7.43
N LEU A 74 9.39 -13.18 -6.18
CA LEU A 74 10.72 -12.72 -5.82
C LEU A 74 11.66 -13.93 -5.71
N GLU A 75 12.58 -14.08 -6.67
CA GLU A 75 13.53 -15.18 -6.66
C GLU A 75 14.74 -14.90 -5.75
N PRO A 76 15.09 -15.81 -4.82
CA PRO A 76 16.19 -15.58 -3.86
C PRO A 76 17.59 -15.51 -4.50
N GLN A 77 17.76 -16.05 -5.73
CA GLN A 77 19.06 -16.22 -6.38
C GLN A 77 19.46 -15.07 -7.30
N VAL A 78 18.59 -14.07 -7.49
CA VAL A 78 18.87 -12.88 -8.31
C VAL A 78 19.67 -11.85 -7.51
N ASN A 79 20.45 -11.02 -8.21
CA ASN A 79 21.21 -9.94 -7.59
C ASN A 79 20.29 -8.89 -6.92
N PHE A 80 20.88 -8.04 -6.10
CA PHE A 80 20.15 -7.05 -5.32
C PHE A 80 19.35 -6.07 -6.19
N LYS A 81 19.95 -5.56 -7.29
CA LYS A 81 19.28 -4.62 -8.21
C LYS A 81 18.01 -5.22 -8.79
N ASP A 82 18.07 -6.47 -9.28
CA ASP A 82 16.94 -7.13 -9.90
C ASP A 82 15.83 -7.46 -8.89
N ARG A 83 16.20 -7.83 -7.66
CA ARG A 83 15.24 -8.01 -6.56
C ARG A 83 14.53 -6.70 -6.21
N LEU A 84 15.27 -5.61 -6.11
CA LEU A 84 14.71 -4.30 -5.83
C LEU A 84 13.82 -3.82 -6.98
N LYS A 85 14.25 -4.07 -8.24
CA LYS A 85 13.46 -3.79 -9.44
C LYS A 85 12.14 -4.56 -9.43
N LYS A 86 12.18 -5.85 -9.12
CA LYS A 86 10.95 -6.67 -9.04
C LYS A 86 9.97 -6.14 -7.99
N ILE A 87 10.48 -5.74 -6.82
CA ILE A 87 9.65 -5.10 -5.77
C ILE A 87 9.04 -3.79 -6.29
N TRP A 88 9.84 -2.98 -6.99
CA TRP A 88 9.38 -1.75 -7.62
C TRP A 88 8.26 -1.99 -8.62
N ASP A 89 8.46 -2.93 -9.54
CA ASP A 89 7.47 -3.28 -10.57
C ASP A 89 6.16 -3.76 -9.93
N ASN A 90 6.26 -4.65 -8.95
CA ASN A 90 5.10 -5.16 -8.24
C ASN A 90 4.36 -4.05 -7.48
N LEU A 91 5.09 -3.12 -6.83
CA LEU A 91 4.51 -1.99 -6.10
C LEU A 91 3.79 -1.01 -7.03
N VAL A 92 4.42 -0.63 -8.14
CA VAL A 92 3.84 0.30 -9.12
C VAL A 92 2.63 -0.34 -9.80
N SER A 93 2.74 -1.58 -10.28
CA SER A 93 1.63 -2.31 -10.90
C SER A 93 0.45 -2.46 -9.94
N TRP A 94 0.72 -2.81 -8.67
CA TRP A 94 -0.33 -2.87 -7.66
C TRP A 94 -1.04 -1.52 -7.48
N GLY A 95 -0.28 -0.42 -7.45
CA GLY A 95 -0.85 0.93 -7.32
C GLY A 95 -1.71 1.34 -8.52
N LEU A 96 -1.37 0.90 -9.73
CA LEU A 96 -2.16 1.14 -10.94
C LEU A 96 -3.45 0.30 -10.95
N ASP A 97 -3.35 -0.98 -10.55
CA ASP A 97 -4.48 -1.91 -10.53
C ASP A 97 -5.45 -1.65 -9.37
N ASN A 98 -4.97 -1.12 -8.24
CA ASN A 98 -5.71 -0.89 -7.00
C ASN A 98 -5.70 0.59 -6.61
N HIS A 99 -6.14 1.44 -7.53
CA HIS A 99 -6.03 2.90 -7.42
C HIS A 99 -6.69 3.46 -6.14
N ASN A 100 -7.86 2.97 -5.75
CA ASN A 100 -8.56 3.43 -4.54
C ASN A 100 -7.79 3.07 -3.26
N GLU A 101 -7.25 1.86 -3.18
CA GLU A 101 -6.41 1.39 -2.07
C GLU A 101 -5.13 2.21 -1.98
N PHE A 102 -4.54 2.50 -3.11
CA PHE A 102 -3.32 3.31 -3.21
C PHE A 102 -3.55 4.75 -2.74
N LEU A 103 -4.63 5.38 -3.18
CA LEU A 103 -5.05 6.70 -2.70
C LEU A 103 -5.36 6.69 -1.20
N PHE A 104 -6.08 5.66 -0.73
CA PHE A 104 -6.41 5.49 0.70
C PHE A 104 -5.15 5.40 1.56
N VAL A 105 -4.19 4.54 1.21
CA VAL A 105 -2.93 4.44 1.94
C VAL A 105 -2.21 5.80 1.96
N GLY A 106 -2.12 6.48 0.83
CA GLY A 106 -1.49 7.79 0.74
C GLY A 106 -2.16 8.87 1.61
N GLN A 107 -3.47 8.84 1.70
CA GLN A 107 -4.25 9.79 2.49
C GLN A 107 -4.18 9.51 4.00
N PHE A 108 -4.11 8.23 4.40
CA PHE A 108 -4.25 7.85 5.80
C PHE A 108 -2.95 7.38 6.48
N CYS A 109 -1.84 7.20 5.77
CA CYS A 109 -0.58 6.71 6.36
C CYS A 109 -0.07 7.56 7.54
N ASN A 110 -0.27 8.88 7.50
CA ASN A 110 0.11 9.80 8.58
C ASN A 110 -1.10 10.34 9.35
N SER A 111 -2.27 9.74 9.16
CA SER A 111 -3.51 10.19 9.79
C SER A 111 -3.55 9.84 11.28
N PRO A 112 -4.10 10.71 12.16
CA PRO A 112 -4.30 10.40 13.57
C PRO A 112 -5.34 9.30 13.81
N TYR A 113 -6.11 8.90 12.80
CA TYR A 113 -7.13 7.84 12.91
C TYR A 113 -6.53 6.44 12.85
N ILE A 114 -5.28 6.31 12.34
CA ILE A 114 -4.56 5.04 12.37
C ILE A 114 -3.81 4.94 13.69
N SER A 115 -4.19 3.96 14.49
CA SER A 115 -3.62 3.73 15.82
C SER A 115 -2.13 3.33 15.75
N ASN A 116 -1.38 3.60 16.80
CA ASN A 116 0.01 3.14 16.90
C ASN A 116 0.09 1.61 16.84
N PHE A 117 -0.86 0.91 17.48
CA PHE A 117 -0.93 -0.55 17.39
C PHE A 117 -1.07 -1.03 15.95
N THR A 118 -1.96 -0.43 15.16
CA THR A 118 -2.13 -0.79 13.74
C THR A 118 -0.86 -0.51 12.95
N ARG A 119 -0.16 0.60 13.22
CA ARG A 119 1.13 0.92 12.57
C ARG A 119 2.20 -0.12 12.88
N GLU A 120 2.30 -0.54 14.14
CA GLU A 120 3.25 -1.57 14.57
C GLU A 120 2.96 -2.92 13.89
N GLU A 121 1.69 -3.34 13.83
CA GLU A 121 1.30 -4.57 13.13
C GLU A 121 1.62 -4.48 11.62
N VAL A 122 1.34 -3.35 10.97
CA VAL A 122 1.70 -3.12 9.57
C VAL A 122 3.22 -3.19 9.37
N MET A 123 4.03 -2.63 10.27
CA MET A 123 5.49 -2.67 10.12
C MET A 123 6.05 -4.10 10.12
N LYS A 124 5.41 -5.05 10.80
CA LYS A 124 5.81 -6.46 10.77
C LYS A 124 5.70 -7.06 9.37
N GLU A 125 4.71 -6.65 8.60
CA GLU A 125 4.53 -7.09 7.21
C GLU A 125 5.65 -6.60 6.27
N TYR A 126 6.41 -5.55 6.65
CA TYR A 126 7.46 -4.92 5.84
C TYR A 126 8.89 -5.23 6.29
N VAL A 127 9.08 -6.16 7.25
CA VAL A 127 10.42 -6.57 7.74
C VAL A 127 11.34 -7.05 6.61
N PHE A 128 10.78 -7.69 5.57
CA PHE A 128 11.53 -8.15 4.40
C PHE A 128 12.24 -6.99 3.68
N LEU A 129 11.61 -5.83 3.60
CA LEU A 129 12.18 -4.66 2.93
C LEU A 129 13.36 -4.09 3.72
N HIS A 130 13.21 -4.02 5.06
CA HIS A 130 14.30 -3.63 5.95
C HIS A 130 15.50 -4.56 5.78
N LYS A 131 15.25 -5.88 5.79
CA LYS A 131 16.31 -6.89 5.59
C LYS A 131 16.97 -6.76 4.23
N LEU A 132 16.20 -6.57 3.17
CA LEU A 132 16.74 -6.43 1.81
C LEU A 132 17.69 -5.23 1.71
N VAL A 133 17.30 -4.07 2.21
CA VAL A 133 18.13 -2.84 2.14
C VAL A 133 19.36 -2.98 3.03
N ASP A 134 19.22 -3.54 4.25
CA ASP A 134 20.34 -3.78 5.16
C ASP A 134 21.38 -4.74 4.55
N ASP A 135 20.93 -5.81 3.89
CA ASP A 135 21.81 -6.73 3.15
C ASP A 135 22.54 -6.00 2.00
N GLY A 136 21.86 -5.14 1.24
CA GLY A 136 22.46 -4.36 0.18
C GLY A 136 23.52 -3.37 0.67
N ILE A 137 23.30 -2.74 1.84
CA ILE A 137 24.30 -1.87 2.49
C ILE A 137 25.52 -2.69 2.93
N LYS A 138 25.31 -3.82 3.60
CA LYS A 138 26.38 -4.72 4.10
C LYS A 138 27.24 -5.29 2.97
N ASN A 139 26.63 -5.57 1.83
CA ASN A 139 27.31 -6.08 0.64
C ASN A 139 27.93 -4.97 -0.22
N GLU A 140 27.89 -3.72 0.23
CA GLU A 140 28.40 -2.55 -0.49
C GLU A 140 27.75 -2.31 -1.87
N GLU A 141 26.55 -2.84 -2.12
CA GLU A 141 25.80 -2.65 -3.36
C GLU A 141 25.11 -1.28 -3.41
N VAL A 142 24.74 -0.75 -2.24
CA VAL A 142 24.13 0.59 -2.09
C VAL A 142 24.86 1.43 -1.03
N LYS A 143 24.64 2.73 -1.10
CA LYS A 143 25.19 3.70 -0.16
C LYS A 143 24.74 3.42 1.25
N GLU A 144 25.60 3.69 2.23
CA GLU A 144 25.24 3.66 3.64
C GLU A 144 24.39 4.90 3.98
N LEU A 145 23.07 4.72 3.88
CA LEU A 145 22.07 5.74 4.14
C LEU A 145 21.14 5.27 5.28
N PRO A 146 20.51 6.19 6.03
CA PRO A 146 19.48 5.80 6.99
C PRO A 146 18.39 4.97 6.31
N LEU A 147 18.12 3.79 6.86
CA LEU A 147 17.21 2.81 6.27
C LEU A 147 15.80 3.38 6.05
N GLU A 148 15.32 4.15 7.03
CA GLU A 148 14.00 4.79 6.96
C GLU A 148 13.93 5.80 5.82
N LEU A 149 15.04 6.51 5.53
CA LEU A 149 15.12 7.44 4.40
C LEU A 149 15.04 6.69 3.07
N VAL A 150 15.78 5.58 2.93
CA VAL A 150 15.78 4.76 1.71
C VAL A 150 14.35 4.24 1.43
N ILE A 151 13.70 3.66 2.44
CA ILE A 151 12.34 3.12 2.32
C ILE A 151 11.34 4.24 2.01
N ALA A 152 11.42 5.37 2.68
CA ALA A 152 10.53 6.50 2.44
C ALA A 152 10.69 7.06 1.02
N MET A 153 11.92 7.25 0.54
CA MET A 153 12.20 7.74 -0.82
C MET A 153 11.73 6.74 -1.87
N PHE A 154 11.97 5.45 -1.67
CA PHE A 154 11.52 4.40 -2.57
C PHE A 154 9.99 4.41 -2.71
N TYR A 155 9.27 4.42 -1.59
CA TYR A 155 7.81 4.45 -1.58
C TYR A 155 7.24 5.75 -2.18
N GLN A 156 7.78 6.92 -1.84
CA GLN A 156 7.26 8.19 -2.35
C GLN A 156 7.52 8.37 -3.85
N ASN A 157 8.67 7.91 -4.36
CA ASN A 157 8.93 7.94 -5.79
C ASN A 157 7.98 6.99 -6.55
N SER A 158 7.74 5.78 -6.04
CA SER A 158 6.77 4.87 -6.66
C SER A 158 5.36 5.46 -6.67
N ARG A 159 4.97 6.13 -5.58
CA ARG A 159 3.68 6.83 -5.51
C ARG A 159 3.56 7.93 -6.54
N THR A 160 4.56 8.81 -6.63
CA THR A 160 4.58 9.88 -7.64
C THR A 160 4.49 9.31 -9.06
N LEU A 161 5.16 8.19 -9.31
CA LEU A 161 5.12 7.52 -10.60
C LEU A 161 3.73 7.00 -10.95
N VAL A 162 3.04 6.34 -10.00
CA VAL A 162 1.64 5.88 -10.18
C VAL A 162 0.73 7.07 -10.50
N ASP A 163 0.85 8.19 -9.78
CA ASP A 163 0.06 9.39 -10.03
C ASP A 163 0.32 9.95 -11.45
N VAL A 164 1.58 9.99 -11.89
CA VAL A 164 1.97 10.46 -13.23
C VAL A 164 1.42 9.55 -14.33
N ILE A 165 1.57 8.23 -14.19
CA ILE A 165 1.06 7.25 -15.18
C ILE A 165 -0.47 7.35 -15.26
N SER A 166 -1.15 7.39 -14.12
CA SER A 166 -2.61 7.52 -14.06
C SER A 166 -3.12 8.80 -14.73
N ALA A 167 -2.39 9.91 -14.58
CA ALA A 167 -2.74 11.18 -15.20
C ALA A 167 -2.43 11.23 -16.71
N CYS A 168 -1.43 10.49 -17.18
CA CYS A 168 -1.00 10.44 -18.58
C CYS A 168 -2.03 9.73 -19.48
N GLY A 169 -2.76 8.76 -18.95
CA GLY A 169 -3.78 8.00 -19.65
C GLY A 169 -3.24 7.06 -20.75
N PRO A 170 -4.07 6.65 -21.73
CA PRO A 170 -3.74 5.61 -22.71
C PRO A 170 -2.54 5.90 -23.65
N SER A 171 -2.07 7.14 -23.70
CA SER A 171 -0.91 7.53 -24.50
C SER A 171 0.43 7.24 -23.81
N CYS A 172 0.39 6.85 -22.54
CA CYS A 172 1.58 6.56 -21.74
C CYS A 172 2.18 5.21 -22.10
N ASN A 173 3.49 5.18 -22.28
CA ASN A 173 4.21 3.91 -22.30
C ASN A 173 4.54 3.53 -20.85
N GLU A 174 3.61 2.83 -20.18
CA GLU A 174 3.70 2.48 -18.77
C GLU A 174 5.02 1.77 -18.44
N ASN A 175 5.41 0.75 -19.23
CA ASN A 175 6.64 0.01 -18.98
C ASN A 175 7.87 0.93 -18.99
N LYS A 176 7.94 1.84 -19.97
CA LYS A 176 9.04 2.79 -20.03
C LYS A 176 9.07 3.72 -18.81
N PHE A 177 7.92 4.21 -18.36
CA PHE A 177 7.84 5.05 -17.16
C PHE A 177 8.26 4.29 -15.90
N ILE A 178 7.87 3.02 -15.78
CA ILE A 178 8.25 2.15 -14.66
C ILE A 178 9.76 1.94 -14.63
N ASP A 179 10.36 1.65 -15.78
CA ASP A 179 11.80 1.43 -15.92
C ASP A 179 12.60 2.71 -15.65
N ASP A 180 12.25 3.82 -16.31
CA ASP A 180 12.91 5.12 -16.11
C ASP A 180 12.78 5.59 -14.65
N GLY A 181 11.61 5.41 -14.03
CA GLY A 181 11.37 5.72 -12.61
C GLY A 181 12.26 4.91 -11.67
N PHE A 182 12.42 3.61 -11.94
CA PHE A 182 13.33 2.77 -11.18
C PHE A 182 14.78 3.23 -11.31
N GLU A 183 15.25 3.50 -12.52
CA GLU A 183 16.64 3.93 -12.75
C GLU A 183 16.95 5.27 -12.03
N ILE A 184 15.99 6.21 -11.94
CA ILE A 184 16.15 7.43 -11.17
C ILE A 184 16.39 7.12 -9.68
N VAL A 185 15.60 6.22 -9.10
CA VAL A 185 15.75 5.82 -7.70
C VAL A 185 17.03 5.02 -7.49
N TRP A 186 17.32 4.06 -8.37
CA TRP A 186 18.50 3.22 -8.30
C TRP A 186 19.80 4.04 -8.33
N ASN A 187 19.92 5.00 -9.26
CA ASN A 187 21.10 5.87 -9.38
C ASN A 187 21.31 6.75 -8.14
N GLY A 188 20.25 7.05 -7.40
CA GLY A 188 20.33 7.71 -6.09
C GLY A 188 20.89 6.81 -4.99
N LEU A 189 20.67 5.50 -5.07
CA LEU A 189 21.00 4.51 -4.03
C LEU A 189 22.33 3.79 -4.28
N VAL A 190 22.67 3.48 -5.53
CA VAL A 190 23.85 2.68 -5.87
C VAL A 190 25.13 3.35 -5.39
N LYS A 191 26.06 2.53 -4.86
CA LYS A 191 27.42 2.96 -4.52
C LYS A 191 28.24 3.02 -5.82
N ASN A 192 28.78 4.18 -6.15
CA ASN A 192 29.63 4.40 -7.33
C ASN A 192 31.04 3.84 -7.08
#